data_998456cf50d7c5b793413167fa76501e
#
_entry.id   998456cf50d7c5b793413167fa76501e
#
_cell.length_a   1.000
_cell.length_b   1.000
_cell.length_c   1.000
_cell.angle_alpha   90.00
_cell.angle_beta   90.00
_cell.angle_gamma   90.00
#
_symmetry.space_group_name_H-M   'P 1'
#
loop_
_entity.id
_entity.type
_entity.pdbx_description
1 polymer ?
#
loop_
_entity_poly.entity_id
_entity_poly.type
_entity_poly.pdbx_seq_one_letter_code
_entity_poly.pdbx_strand_id
1 'polypeptide(L)'
;MNGLLRKLPMIVMLGSLLYSSPGLGQESPTTVKAAKVQITQGPEIERNDFVVIIRWTSNNPGGSPEHYGVVHYGTNLKNLSQTAKSPIRLNPSHSSTVFRVRVDDLKPQTTYYYTVGAVESNGRDDGFKSEVKQFTTN
;
A
#
# COMPACT_ATOMS: atom_id res chain seq x y z
N MET A 1 21.72 -41.24 71.28
CA MET A 1 22.48 -40.04 71.47
C MET A 1 22.62 -39.34 70.11
N ASN A 2 22.08 -38.21 70.08
CA ASN A 2 22.44 -37.13 69.15
C ASN A 2 22.28 -37.37 67.65
N GLY A 3 21.09 -37.59 67.27
CA GLY A 3 20.72 -37.32 65.92
C GLY A 3 20.62 -35.83 65.67
N LEU A 4 21.65 -35.22 65.18
CA LEU A 4 21.57 -33.88 64.77
C LEU A 4 20.89 -33.86 63.41
N LEU A 5 19.63 -33.65 63.47
CA LEU A 5 18.87 -33.30 62.27
C LEU A 5 19.25 -31.89 61.81
N ARG A 6 20.17 -31.83 60.98
CA ARG A 6 20.42 -30.60 60.27
C ARG A 6 19.35 -30.43 59.22
N LYS A 7 18.44 -29.65 59.56
CA LYS A 7 17.53 -29.14 58.52
C LYS A 7 18.33 -28.24 57.61
N LEU A 8 18.49 -28.70 56.45
CA LEU A 8 18.95 -27.88 55.34
C LEU A 8 17.89 -26.80 55.07
N PRO A 9 18.29 -25.56 55.08
CA PRO A 9 17.37 -24.54 54.64
C PRO A 9 17.08 -24.78 53.16
N MET A 10 15.87 -24.93 52.89
CA MET A 10 15.37 -24.95 51.56
C MET A 10 15.61 -23.57 50.95
N ILE A 11 16.57 -23.48 50.11
CA ILE A 11 16.78 -22.29 49.33
C ILE A 11 15.66 -22.28 48.33
N VAL A 12 14.68 -21.48 48.60
CA VAL A 12 13.70 -21.11 47.60
C VAL A 12 14.44 -20.22 46.61
N MET A 13 14.90 -20.80 45.56
CA MET A 13 15.27 -20.01 44.40
C MET A 13 14.01 -19.38 43.90
N LEU A 14 13.81 -18.16 44.31
CA LEU A 14 12.94 -17.28 43.54
C LEU A 14 13.58 -17.10 42.21
N GLY A 15 13.08 -17.84 41.26
CA GLY A 15 13.35 -17.54 39.88
C GLY A 15 12.99 -16.09 39.66
N SER A 16 14.00 -15.28 39.42
CA SER A 16 13.77 -13.97 38.93
C SER A 16 13.00 -14.14 37.63
N LEU A 17 11.75 -13.87 37.73
CA LEU A 17 10.95 -13.61 36.53
C LEU A 17 11.57 -12.41 35.85
N LEU A 18 12.41 -12.71 34.90
CA LEU A 18 12.75 -11.74 33.90
C LEU A 18 11.48 -11.45 33.13
N TYR A 19 10.75 -10.50 33.62
CA TYR A 19 9.85 -9.79 32.74
C TYR A 19 10.73 -9.02 31.78
N SER A 20 11.12 -9.65 30.71
CA SER A 20 11.32 -8.89 29.51
C SER A 20 9.97 -8.27 29.23
N SER A 21 9.74 -7.09 29.73
CA SER A 21 8.71 -6.28 29.14
C SER A 21 8.94 -6.37 27.67
N PRO A 22 7.95 -6.78 26.89
CA PRO A 22 8.03 -6.61 25.48
C PRO A 22 8.40 -5.15 25.32
N GLY A 23 9.56 -4.89 24.77
CA GLY A 23 9.95 -3.54 24.52
C GLY A 23 8.72 -2.92 23.89
N LEU A 24 8.28 -1.83 24.44
CA LEU A 24 7.31 -1.00 23.79
C LEU A 24 7.99 -0.52 22.53
N GLY A 25 8.21 -1.46 21.62
CA GLY A 25 8.48 -1.16 20.26
C GLY A 25 7.32 -0.29 19.87
N GLN A 26 7.62 0.92 19.50
CA GLN A 26 6.67 1.74 18.80
C GLN A 26 6.18 0.88 17.66
N GLU A 27 5.00 0.33 17.82
CA GLU A 27 4.30 -0.18 16.67
C GLU A 27 4.19 1.01 15.72
N SER A 28 4.93 0.94 14.64
CA SER A 28 4.74 1.87 13.52
C SER A 28 3.25 1.92 13.28
N PRO A 29 2.63 3.11 13.19
CA PRO A 29 1.20 3.20 13.00
C PRO A 29 0.85 2.30 11.82
N THR A 30 0.19 1.20 12.13
CA THR A 30 -0.27 0.27 11.12
C THR A 30 -1.32 0.98 10.32
N THR A 31 -1.00 1.24 9.06
CA THR A 31 -1.99 1.72 8.10
C THR A 31 -3.14 0.74 8.11
N VAL A 32 -4.32 1.20 8.47
CA VAL A 32 -5.51 0.35 8.48
C VAL A 32 -5.77 -0.10 7.05
N LYS A 33 -5.53 -1.39 6.79
CA LYS A 33 -5.79 -1.96 5.48
C LYS A 33 -7.28 -2.00 5.22
N ALA A 34 -7.71 -1.47 4.09
CA ALA A 34 -9.08 -1.66 3.63
C ALA A 34 -9.34 -3.17 3.42
N ALA A 35 -10.48 -3.65 3.89
CA ALA A 35 -10.89 -5.04 3.69
C ALA A 35 -11.01 -5.37 2.19
N LYS A 36 -11.38 -4.38 1.40
CA LYS A 36 -11.42 -4.44 -0.05
C LYS A 36 -11.06 -3.07 -0.61
N VAL A 37 -10.07 -3.01 -1.48
CA VAL A 37 -9.73 -1.77 -2.17
C VAL A 37 -10.78 -1.49 -3.25
N GLN A 38 -11.32 -0.28 -3.20
CA GLN A 38 -12.33 0.18 -4.14
C GLN A 38 -11.99 1.60 -4.60
N ILE A 39 -12.26 1.89 -5.86
CA ILE A 39 -12.29 3.26 -6.34
C ILE A 39 -13.57 3.92 -5.83
N THR A 40 -13.39 5.01 -5.13
CA THR A 40 -14.51 5.81 -4.60
C THR A 40 -14.79 7.03 -5.45
N GLN A 41 -13.81 7.43 -6.28
CA GLN A 41 -13.95 8.52 -7.24
C GLN A 41 -12.98 8.34 -8.41
N GLY A 42 -13.45 8.56 -9.62
CA GLY A 42 -12.67 8.42 -10.85
C GLY A 42 -12.60 6.98 -11.37
N PRO A 43 -11.59 6.62 -12.18
CA PRO A 43 -10.50 7.48 -12.64
C PRO A 43 -10.95 8.57 -13.61
N GLU A 44 -10.32 9.72 -13.50
CA GLU A 44 -10.54 10.91 -14.31
C GLU A 44 -9.26 11.29 -15.05
N ILE A 45 -9.42 11.88 -16.24
CA ILE A 45 -8.32 12.42 -17.01
C ILE A 45 -8.20 13.91 -16.75
N GLU A 46 -7.08 14.33 -16.18
CA GLU A 46 -6.67 15.73 -16.11
C GLU A 46 -5.71 16.02 -17.25
N ARG A 47 -6.02 17.00 -18.07
CA ARG A 47 -5.16 17.39 -19.20
C ARG A 47 -4.66 18.80 -19.01
N ASN A 48 -3.42 19.00 -19.35
CA ASN A 48 -2.90 20.28 -19.79
C ASN A 48 -2.24 20.07 -21.17
N ASP A 49 -1.77 21.13 -21.80
CA ASP A 49 -1.34 21.12 -23.21
C ASP A 49 -0.28 20.06 -23.57
N PHE A 50 0.40 19.50 -22.57
CA PHE A 50 1.55 18.59 -22.79
C PHE A 50 1.51 17.30 -21.96
N VAL A 51 0.57 17.18 -21.02
CA VAL A 51 0.61 16.10 -20.03
C VAL A 51 -0.77 15.53 -19.79
N VAL A 52 -0.86 14.23 -19.81
CA VAL A 52 -2.03 13.50 -19.35
C VAL A 52 -1.75 12.98 -17.93
N ILE A 53 -2.62 13.32 -16.99
CA ILE A 53 -2.58 12.80 -15.63
C ILE A 53 -3.87 12.00 -15.41
N ILE A 54 -3.71 10.78 -14.94
CA ILE A 54 -4.82 9.94 -14.53
C ILE A 54 -4.93 10.04 -13.01
N ARG A 55 -6.09 10.51 -12.54
CA ARG A 55 -6.38 10.72 -11.13
C ARG A 55 -7.54 9.86 -10.68
N TRP A 56 -7.39 9.23 -9.53
CA TRP A 56 -8.49 8.52 -8.87
C TRP A 56 -8.34 8.56 -7.36
N THR A 57 -9.45 8.35 -6.68
CA THR A 57 -9.49 8.17 -5.23
C THR A 57 -9.91 6.75 -4.92
N SER A 58 -9.22 6.13 -4.02
CA SER A 58 -9.59 4.83 -3.46
C SER A 58 -9.76 4.92 -1.95
N ASN A 59 -10.40 3.92 -1.36
CA ASN A 59 -10.21 3.69 0.06
C ASN A 59 -8.73 3.37 0.32
N ASN A 60 -8.27 3.53 1.56
CA ASN A 60 -6.86 3.33 1.87
C ASN A 60 -6.48 1.84 1.68
N PRO A 61 -5.53 1.53 0.78
CA PRO A 61 -5.13 0.14 0.53
C PRO A 61 -4.40 -0.52 1.69
N GLY A 62 -3.88 0.26 2.65
CA GLY A 62 -3.11 -0.26 3.78
C GLY A 62 -1.77 -0.83 3.38
N GLY A 63 -1.13 -1.57 4.30
CA GLY A 63 0.18 -2.17 4.09
C GLY A 63 1.34 -1.18 4.28
N SER A 64 2.30 -1.15 3.37
CA SER A 64 3.41 -0.21 3.40
C SER A 64 2.92 1.25 3.35
N PRO A 65 3.53 2.17 4.09
CA PRO A 65 3.20 3.58 3.98
C PRO A 65 3.52 4.18 2.61
N GLU A 66 4.31 3.50 1.81
CA GLU A 66 4.65 3.94 0.46
C GLU A 66 4.01 3.01 -0.57
N HIS A 67 3.15 3.58 -1.38
CA HIS A 67 2.50 2.91 -2.49
C HIS A 67 2.73 3.68 -3.78
N TYR A 68 2.76 2.95 -4.89
CA TYR A 68 2.71 3.52 -6.22
C TYR A 68 1.28 3.40 -6.75
N GLY A 69 0.74 4.52 -7.22
CA GLY A 69 -0.37 4.47 -8.15
C GLY A 69 0.15 3.92 -9.48
N VAL A 70 -0.51 2.92 -10.02
CA VAL A 70 -0.07 2.22 -11.23
C VAL A 70 -1.14 2.36 -12.30
N VAL A 71 -0.72 2.76 -13.49
CA VAL A 71 -1.55 2.76 -14.69
C VAL A 71 -0.94 1.79 -15.69
N HIS A 72 -1.72 0.79 -16.08
CA HIS A 72 -1.40 -0.05 -17.22
C HIS A 72 -2.16 0.50 -18.42
N TYR A 73 -1.46 0.76 -19.51
CA TYR A 73 -2.08 1.37 -20.69
C TYR A 73 -1.48 0.87 -22.01
N GLY A 74 -2.17 1.12 -23.07
CA GLY A 74 -1.76 0.77 -24.42
C GLY A 74 -2.82 1.10 -25.43
N THR A 75 -2.47 0.94 -26.71
CA THR A 75 -3.39 1.16 -27.83
C THR A 75 -4.22 -0.08 -28.18
N ASN A 76 -3.84 -1.23 -27.63
CA ASN A 76 -4.56 -2.48 -27.80
C ASN A 76 -5.31 -2.84 -26.51
N LEU A 77 -6.62 -2.86 -26.58
CA LEU A 77 -7.51 -3.20 -25.48
C LEU A 77 -7.16 -4.55 -24.82
N LYS A 78 -6.67 -5.50 -25.59
CA LYS A 78 -6.32 -6.85 -25.11
C LYS A 78 -4.92 -6.94 -24.53
N ASN A 79 -4.10 -5.91 -24.71
CA ASN A 79 -2.72 -5.89 -24.25
C ASN A 79 -2.29 -4.48 -23.81
N LEU A 80 -2.45 -4.22 -22.53
CA LEU A 80 -2.02 -2.98 -21.89
C LEU A 80 -0.55 -3.13 -21.44
N SER A 81 0.36 -3.08 -22.40
CA SER A 81 1.77 -3.44 -22.18
C SER A 81 2.63 -2.37 -21.54
N GLN A 82 2.14 -1.12 -21.50
CA GLN A 82 2.88 0.01 -20.92
C GLN A 82 2.43 0.28 -19.49
N THR A 83 3.34 0.77 -18.68
CA THR A 83 3.08 1.04 -17.26
C THR A 83 3.63 2.41 -16.88
N ALA A 84 2.81 3.21 -16.21
CA ALA A 84 3.22 4.43 -15.55
C ALA A 84 2.98 4.30 -14.05
N LYS A 85 3.86 4.89 -13.25
CA LYS A 85 3.82 4.83 -11.78
C LYS A 85 4.04 6.21 -11.18
N SER A 86 3.40 6.45 -10.06
CA SER A 86 3.65 7.62 -9.23
C SER A 86 3.69 7.19 -7.76
N PRO A 87 4.79 7.49 -7.04
CA PRO A 87 4.85 7.16 -5.63
C PRO A 87 3.87 8.03 -4.84
N ILE A 88 3.30 7.44 -3.82
CA ILE A 88 2.46 8.16 -2.85
C ILE A 88 2.68 7.59 -1.46
N ARG A 89 2.70 8.46 -0.46
CA ARG A 89 2.73 8.06 0.93
C ARG A 89 1.31 7.98 1.47
N LEU A 90 0.98 6.83 2.03
CA LEU A 90 -0.29 6.64 2.71
C LEU A 90 -0.26 7.32 4.08
N ASN A 91 -1.36 7.95 4.42
CA ASN A 91 -1.58 8.46 5.76
C ASN A 91 -2.53 7.49 6.50
N PRO A 92 -2.05 6.81 7.55
CA PRO A 92 -2.85 5.80 8.24
C PRO A 92 -4.11 6.37 8.92
N SER A 93 -4.14 7.67 9.20
CA SER A 93 -5.31 8.31 9.76
C SER A 93 -6.38 8.68 8.74
N HIS A 94 -6.07 8.56 7.44
CA HIS A 94 -7.03 8.85 6.37
C HIS A 94 -7.67 7.56 5.85
N SER A 95 -8.96 7.60 5.64
CA SER A 95 -9.72 6.47 5.09
C SER A 95 -9.63 6.35 3.58
N SER A 96 -9.08 7.35 2.90
CA SER A 96 -8.96 7.39 1.44
C SER A 96 -7.59 7.86 0.99
N THR A 97 -7.25 7.51 -0.23
CA THR A 97 -6.00 7.88 -0.89
C THR A 97 -6.30 8.40 -2.29
N VAL A 98 -5.70 9.51 -2.65
CA VAL A 98 -5.77 10.07 -4.00
C VAL A 98 -4.48 9.73 -4.74
N PHE A 99 -4.62 9.02 -5.85
CA PHE A 99 -3.52 8.75 -6.76
C PHE A 99 -3.57 9.68 -7.95
N ARG A 100 -2.40 10.13 -8.38
CA ARG A 100 -2.22 10.93 -9.59
C ARG A 100 -1.00 10.38 -10.33
N VAL A 101 -1.23 9.86 -11.51
CA VAL A 101 -0.18 9.25 -12.32
C VAL A 101 -0.05 10.01 -13.63
N ARG A 102 1.13 10.55 -13.87
CA ARG A 102 1.48 11.16 -15.13
C ARG A 102 1.79 10.09 -16.16
N VAL A 103 1.23 10.24 -17.35
CA VAL A 103 1.50 9.37 -18.49
C VAL A 103 2.20 10.19 -19.56
N ASP A 104 3.40 9.79 -19.93
CA ASP A 104 4.26 10.48 -20.87
C ASP A 104 4.38 9.72 -22.20
N ASP A 105 5.01 10.36 -23.18
CA ASP A 105 5.38 9.79 -24.48
C ASP A 105 4.19 9.22 -25.29
N LEU A 106 3.06 9.88 -25.15
CA LEU A 106 1.86 9.50 -25.88
C LEU A 106 1.89 10.03 -27.32
N LYS A 107 1.43 9.20 -28.23
CA LYS A 107 1.24 9.61 -29.62
C LYS A 107 0.04 10.55 -29.74
N PRO A 108 0.09 11.59 -30.62
CA PRO A 108 -1.05 12.46 -30.84
C PRO A 108 -2.19 11.74 -31.56
N GLN A 109 -3.40 12.25 -31.36
CA GLN A 109 -4.62 11.74 -32.01
C GLN A 109 -4.78 10.22 -31.93
N THR A 110 -4.44 9.66 -30.77
CA THR A 110 -4.41 8.22 -30.52
C THR A 110 -5.29 7.86 -29.34
N THR A 111 -6.09 6.82 -29.48
CA THR A 111 -6.89 6.28 -28.38
C THR A 111 -6.07 5.28 -27.57
N TYR A 112 -5.99 5.51 -26.27
CA TYR A 112 -5.36 4.63 -25.30
C TYR A 112 -6.41 4.02 -24.39
N TYR A 113 -6.21 2.76 -24.06
CA TYR A 113 -6.97 2.04 -23.05
C TYR A 113 -6.13 1.91 -21.78
N TYR A 114 -6.74 1.97 -20.62
CA TYR A 114 -6.00 1.89 -19.38
C TYR A 114 -6.79 1.27 -18.23
N THR A 115 -6.07 0.74 -17.28
CA THR A 115 -6.55 0.34 -15.95
C THR A 115 -5.70 1.01 -14.88
N VAL A 116 -6.26 1.21 -13.71
CA VAL A 116 -5.54 1.77 -12.57
C VAL A 116 -5.53 0.79 -11.40
N GLY A 117 -4.51 0.87 -10.59
CA GLY A 117 -4.33 0.09 -9.38
C GLY A 117 -3.25 0.67 -8.50
N ALA A 118 -2.82 -0.06 -7.50
CA ALA A 118 -1.74 0.34 -6.62
C ALA A 118 -0.86 -0.84 -6.24
N VAL A 119 0.42 -0.58 -6.06
CA VAL A 119 1.40 -1.54 -5.57
C VAL A 119 2.23 -0.94 -4.45
N GLU A 120 2.65 -1.77 -3.51
CA GLU A 120 3.58 -1.37 -2.46
C GLU A 120 4.97 -1.10 -3.02
N SER A 121 5.80 -0.40 -2.29
CA SER A 121 7.18 -0.07 -2.71
C SER A 121 8.03 -1.29 -3.01
N ASN A 122 7.73 -2.43 -2.39
CA ASN A 122 8.38 -3.71 -2.67
C ASN A 122 7.83 -4.45 -3.91
N GLY A 123 6.87 -3.85 -4.63
CA GLY A 123 6.21 -4.43 -5.80
C GLY A 123 5.02 -5.32 -5.48
N ARG A 124 4.64 -5.47 -4.21
CA ARG A 124 3.47 -6.25 -3.82
C ARG A 124 2.20 -5.55 -4.29
N ASP A 125 1.42 -6.25 -5.10
CA ASP A 125 0.13 -5.79 -5.60
C ASP A 125 -0.92 -5.82 -4.48
N ASP A 126 -1.78 -4.83 -4.43
CA ASP A 126 -2.92 -4.80 -3.52
C ASP A 126 -4.11 -5.66 -4.01
N GLY A 127 -3.97 -6.27 -5.18
CA GLY A 127 -4.98 -7.15 -5.78
C GLY A 127 -6.14 -6.43 -6.45
N PHE A 128 -6.09 -5.11 -6.56
CA PHE A 128 -7.15 -4.33 -7.17
C PHE A 128 -6.75 -3.76 -8.54
N LYS A 129 -7.66 -3.87 -9.49
CA LYS A 129 -7.58 -3.18 -10.79
C LYS A 129 -8.94 -2.60 -11.14
N SER A 130 -8.94 -1.40 -11.71
CA SER A 130 -10.15 -0.81 -12.26
C SER A 130 -10.65 -1.55 -13.50
N GLU A 131 -11.86 -1.27 -13.88
CA GLU A 131 -12.33 -1.56 -15.25
C GLU A 131 -11.47 -0.82 -16.27
N VAL A 132 -11.45 -1.35 -17.50
CA VAL A 132 -10.75 -0.69 -18.60
C VAL A 132 -11.50 0.56 -19.00
N LYS A 133 -10.79 1.66 -19.07
CA LYS A 133 -11.26 2.95 -19.57
C LYS A 133 -10.42 3.39 -20.76
N GLN A 134 -10.83 4.45 -21.43
CA GLN A 134 -10.11 4.98 -22.58
C GLN A 134 -10.02 6.48 -22.55
N PHE A 135 -9.02 7.01 -23.20
CA PHE A 135 -8.89 8.43 -23.57
C PHE A 135 -8.24 8.56 -24.94
N THR A 136 -8.49 9.67 -25.59
CA THR A 136 -7.85 10.00 -26.88
C THR A 136 -6.99 11.24 -26.72
N THR A 137 -5.76 11.19 -27.19
CA THR A 137 -4.85 12.33 -27.20
C THR A 137 -5.26 13.35 -28.26
N ASN A 138 -4.85 14.61 -28.08
CA ASN A 138 -5.10 15.70 -29.03
C ASN A 138 -4.20 15.59 -30.24
#